data_96d3bbd2c015a6ad6fcf52eaad372585
#
_entry.id   96d3bbd2c015a6ad6fcf52eaad372585
#
_cell.length_a   1.000
_cell.length_b   1.000
_cell.length_c   1.000
_cell.angle_alpha   90.00
_cell.angle_beta   90.00
_cell.angle_gamma   90.00
#
_symmetry.space_group_name_H-M   'P 1'
#
loop_
_entity.id
_entity.type
_entity.pdbx_description
1 polymer ?
#
loop_
_entity_poly.entity_id
_entity_poly.type
_entity_poly.pdbx_seq_one_letter_code
_entity_poly.pdbx_strand_id
1 'polypeptide(L)'
;MRFVRALFLVVMLTMPKVAGATIVVAADLGELSHDARAIAVGHVLAVDGRWTDDRQAIETIVTLGVDHYLKGSLGSTVQFRVAGGRLGRYRSVVVGAPNFAVDQRIVVFLGATGPMIPYVVGFNQGVYRIVAASDGSAVVTPPPMLPAATVSARIVRGDPSRKPMPLMDFETRVRALAGSK
;
A
#
# COMPACT_ATOMS: atom_id res chain seq x y z
N MET A 1 -34.41 29.48 -31.91
CA MET A 1 -34.35 28.26 -31.11
C MET A 1 -33.21 27.31 -31.50
N ARG A 2 -32.77 27.23 -32.74
CA ARG A 2 -31.63 26.33 -33.17
C ARG A 2 -30.28 26.79 -32.65
N PHE A 3 -29.99 28.09 -32.57
CA PHE A 3 -28.73 28.64 -32.07
C PHE A 3 -28.53 28.46 -30.58
N VAL A 4 -29.60 28.53 -29.76
CA VAL A 4 -29.52 28.31 -28.32
C VAL A 4 -29.23 26.85 -28.01
N ARG A 5 -29.77 25.90 -28.79
CA ARG A 5 -29.45 24.46 -28.62
C ARG A 5 -28.03 24.15 -29.02
N ALA A 6 -27.46 24.76 -30.06
CA ALA A 6 -26.06 24.58 -30.46
C ALA A 6 -25.12 25.17 -29.42
N LEU A 7 -25.41 26.32 -28.83
CA LEU A 7 -24.63 26.93 -27.78
C LEU A 7 -24.59 26.06 -26.51
N PHE A 8 -25.73 25.47 -26.14
CA PHE A 8 -25.82 24.57 -24.97
C PHE A 8 -25.01 23.28 -25.17
N LEU A 9 -24.96 22.76 -26.39
CA LEU A 9 -24.17 21.57 -26.74
C LEU A 9 -22.66 21.83 -26.66
N VAL A 10 -22.19 23.01 -27.10
CA VAL A 10 -20.81 23.43 -27.03
C VAL A 10 -20.35 23.64 -25.59
N VAL A 11 -21.17 24.22 -24.73
CA VAL A 11 -20.88 24.43 -23.30
C VAL A 11 -20.75 23.08 -22.57
N MET A 12 -21.57 22.09 -22.91
CA MET A 12 -21.45 20.74 -22.31
C MET A 12 -20.17 19.98 -22.73
N LEU A 13 -19.62 20.26 -23.93
CA LEU A 13 -18.39 19.62 -24.40
C LEU A 13 -17.11 20.21 -23.78
N THR A 14 -17.21 21.42 -23.19
CA THR A 14 -16.04 22.13 -22.63
C THR A 14 -15.89 22.01 -21.13
N MET A 15 -16.76 21.22 -20.45
CA MET A 15 -16.58 21.00 -19.02
C MET A 15 -15.24 20.29 -18.73
N PRO A 16 -14.30 20.94 -18.03
CA PRO A 16 -13.05 20.31 -17.67
C PRO A 16 -13.35 19.11 -16.77
N LYS A 17 -12.92 17.93 -17.19
CA LYS A 17 -12.91 16.78 -16.28
C LYS A 17 -11.92 17.09 -15.17
N VAL A 18 -12.41 17.25 -13.95
CA VAL A 18 -11.55 17.38 -12.78
C VAL A 18 -10.82 16.06 -12.61
N ALA A 19 -9.57 16.01 -13.06
CA ALA A 19 -8.70 14.88 -12.79
C ALA A 19 -8.30 14.96 -11.31
N GLY A 20 -8.87 14.11 -10.48
CA GLY A 20 -8.44 13.95 -9.09
C GLY A 20 -7.04 13.35 -9.07
N ALA A 21 -6.03 14.16 -8.72
CA ALA A 21 -4.70 13.64 -8.42
C ALA A 21 -4.70 13.08 -6.99
N THR A 22 -4.34 11.82 -6.83
CA THR A 22 -4.12 11.23 -5.50
C THR A 22 -2.76 11.71 -4.98
N ILE A 23 -2.77 12.56 -3.97
CA ILE A 23 -1.55 12.97 -3.27
C ILE A 23 -1.30 11.95 -2.16
N VAL A 24 -0.22 11.18 -2.27
CA VAL A 24 0.23 10.30 -1.19
C VAL A 24 1.15 11.11 -0.27
N VAL A 25 0.67 11.39 0.93
CA VAL A 25 1.49 12.02 1.98
C VAL A 25 2.49 11.00 2.49
N ALA A 26 3.74 11.43 2.68
CA ALA A 26 4.76 10.56 3.25
C ALA A 26 4.44 10.31 4.73
N ALA A 27 4.13 9.05 5.08
CA ALA A 27 3.96 8.61 6.46
C ALA A 27 5.29 8.11 7.01
N ASP A 28 5.62 8.45 8.25
CA ASP A 28 6.77 7.90 8.94
C ASP A 28 6.47 6.52 9.56
N LEU A 29 7.49 5.85 10.08
CA LEU A 29 7.32 4.52 10.68
C LEU A 29 6.46 4.56 11.95
N GLY A 30 6.46 5.68 12.69
CA GLY A 30 5.64 5.88 13.87
C GLY A 30 4.16 5.99 13.50
N GLU A 31 3.83 6.83 12.53
CA GLU A 31 2.48 6.98 12.00
C GLU A 31 1.95 5.65 11.45
N LEU A 32 2.73 4.95 10.64
CA LEU A 32 2.35 3.63 10.12
C LEU A 32 2.12 2.63 11.27
N SER A 33 2.98 2.64 12.29
CA SER A 33 2.85 1.75 13.45
C SER A 33 1.64 2.08 14.31
N HIS A 34 1.32 3.37 14.46
CA HIS A 34 0.16 3.84 15.21
C HIS A 34 -1.14 3.46 14.50
N ASP A 35 -1.26 3.73 13.21
CA ASP A 35 -2.48 3.58 12.42
C ASP A 35 -2.78 2.11 12.07
N ALA A 36 -1.78 1.25 12.08
CA ALA A 36 -1.97 -0.16 11.82
C ALA A 36 -2.77 -0.85 12.95
N ARG A 37 -3.79 -1.60 12.58
CA ARG A 37 -4.50 -2.53 13.46
C ARG A 37 -3.64 -3.76 13.78
N ALA A 38 -2.90 -4.23 12.79
CA ALA A 38 -1.96 -5.33 12.92
C ALA A 38 -0.71 -5.06 12.07
N ILE A 39 0.44 -5.51 12.55
CA ILE A 39 1.70 -5.49 11.81
C ILE A 39 2.22 -6.92 11.79
N ALA A 40 2.23 -7.52 10.61
CA ALA A 40 2.56 -8.92 10.40
C ALA A 40 3.89 -9.08 9.65
N VAL A 41 4.67 -10.05 10.07
CA VAL A 41 5.83 -10.59 9.33
C VAL A 41 5.42 -11.94 8.78
N GLY A 42 5.69 -12.18 7.49
CA GLY A 42 5.28 -13.42 6.86
C GLY A 42 5.70 -13.53 5.40
N HIS A 43 5.18 -14.54 4.74
CA HIS A 43 5.42 -14.81 3.33
C HIS A 43 4.11 -14.85 2.54
N VAL A 44 4.16 -14.38 1.31
CA VAL A 44 3.00 -14.33 0.42
C VAL A 44 2.69 -15.74 -0.10
N LEU A 45 1.48 -16.24 0.18
CA LEU A 45 1.02 -17.55 -0.25
C LEU A 45 0.30 -17.48 -1.60
N ALA A 46 -0.49 -16.41 -1.82
CA ALA A 46 -1.26 -16.24 -3.05
C ALA A 46 -1.48 -14.75 -3.37
N VAL A 47 -1.66 -14.46 -4.66
CA VAL A 47 -1.92 -13.11 -5.19
C VAL A 47 -3.00 -13.24 -6.26
N ASP A 48 -4.24 -12.88 -5.92
CA ASP A 48 -5.41 -13.11 -6.75
C ASP A 48 -6.10 -11.81 -7.13
N GLY A 49 -6.29 -11.58 -8.43
CA GLY A 49 -7.08 -10.45 -8.92
C GLY A 49 -8.57 -10.76 -8.85
N ARG A 50 -9.38 -9.81 -8.41
CA ARG A 50 -10.84 -9.91 -8.47
C ARG A 50 -11.48 -8.56 -8.80
N TRP A 51 -12.74 -8.56 -9.20
CA TRP A 51 -13.51 -7.33 -9.29
C TRP A 51 -13.83 -6.81 -7.88
N THR A 52 -13.84 -5.47 -7.74
CA THR A 52 -14.42 -4.82 -6.57
C THR A 52 -15.91 -5.16 -6.46
N ASP A 53 -16.50 -5.03 -5.28
CA ASP A 53 -17.90 -5.39 -5.02
C ASP A 53 -18.88 -4.65 -5.94
N ASP A 54 -18.55 -3.40 -6.31
CA ASP A 54 -19.30 -2.57 -7.28
C ASP A 54 -18.97 -2.90 -8.75
N ARG A 55 -18.02 -3.82 -9.00
CA ARG A 55 -17.50 -4.20 -10.32
C ARG A 55 -16.94 -3.06 -11.17
N GLN A 56 -16.54 -1.96 -10.56
CA GLN A 56 -16.01 -0.78 -11.25
C GLN A 56 -14.49 -0.84 -11.43
N ALA A 57 -13.80 -1.59 -10.59
CA ALA A 57 -12.34 -1.72 -10.63
C ALA A 57 -11.90 -3.16 -10.35
N ILE A 58 -10.61 -3.42 -10.57
CA ILE A 58 -9.96 -4.66 -10.15
C ILE A 58 -9.14 -4.34 -8.90
N GLU A 59 -9.25 -5.18 -7.90
CA GLU A 59 -8.40 -5.20 -6.73
C GLU A 59 -7.64 -6.52 -6.65
N THR A 60 -6.53 -6.52 -5.96
CA THR A 60 -5.73 -7.71 -5.68
C THR A 60 -5.95 -8.14 -4.24
N ILE A 61 -6.29 -9.41 -4.03
CA ILE A 61 -6.30 -10.04 -2.71
C ILE A 61 -4.98 -10.78 -2.55
N VAL A 62 -4.26 -10.40 -1.51
CA VAL A 62 -3.01 -11.06 -1.13
C VAL A 62 -3.27 -11.92 0.08
N THR A 63 -2.89 -13.19 0.00
CA THR A 63 -2.94 -14.13 1.13
C THR A 63 -1.53 -14.25 1.71
N LEU A 64 -1.37 -13.90 2.98
CA LEU A 64 -0.12 -13.95 3.72
C LEU A 64 -0.16 -15.06 4.76
N GLY A 65 0.81 -15.98 4.71
CA GLY A 65 1.13 -16.85 5.81
C GLY A 65 1.97 -16.08 6.84
N VAL A 66 1.44 -15.94 8.05
CA VAL A 66 2.06 -15.11 9.08
C VAL A 66 3.04 -15.92 9.91
N ASP A 67 4.30 -15.51 9.91
CA ASP A 67 5.34 -16.08 10.77
C ASP A 67 5.11 -15.61 12.22
N HIS A 68 4.93 -14.29 12.41
CA HIS A 68 4.62 -13.66 13.69
C HIS A 68 4.07 -12.24 13.52
N TYR A 69 3.52 -11.69 14.60
CA TYR A 69 3.02 -10.31 14.65
C TYR A 69 3.95 -9.41 15.48
N LEU A 70 4.13 -8.17 15.03
CA LEU A 70 4.78 -7.10 15.78
C LEU A 70 3.76 -6.26 16.55
N LYS A 71 2.51 -6.20 16.05
CA LYS A 71 1.35 -5.53 16.67
C LYS A 71 0.07 -6.28 16.32
N GLY A 72 -0.85 -6.40 17.27
CA GLY A 72 -2.17 -7.02 17.09
C GLY A 72 -2.10 -8.47 16.62
N SER A 73 -3.21 -9.00 16.12
CA SER A 73 -3.29 -10.33 15.52
C SER A 73 -4.54 -10.42 14.64
N LEU A 74 -4.43 -11.11 13.51
CA LEU A 74 -5.52 -11.37 12.55
C LEU A 74 -5.54 -12.85 12.10
N GLY A 75 -4.89 -13.75 12.88
CA GLY A 75 -4.79 -15.18 12.61
C GLY A 75 -3.45 -15.59 11.96
N SER A 76 -3.27 -16.90 11.78
CA SER A 76 -2.04 -17.47 11.19
C SER A 76 -1.96 -17.26 9.66
N THR A 77 -3.09 -17.01 9.03
CA THR A 77 -3.19 -16.62 7.62
C THR A 77 -4.10 -15.40 7.54
N VAL A 78 -3.64 -14.36 6.88
CA VAL A 78 -4.42 -13.14 6.70
C VAL A 78 -4.54 -12.79 5.23
N GLN A 79 -5.75 -12.42 4.81
CA GLN A 79 -5.99 -11.83 3.51
C GLN A 79 -6.10 -10.32 3.64
N PHE A 80 -5.51 -9.60 2.69
CA PHE A 80 -5.66 -8.15 2.60
C PHE A 80 -5.82 -7.71 1.16
N ARG A 81 -6.48 -6.57 0.98
CA ARG A 81 -6.76 -6.01 -0.35
C ARG A 81 -5.77 -4.91 -0.72
N VAL A 82 -5.48 -4.85 -2.01
CA VAL A 82 -4.64 -3.83 -2.64
C VAL A 82 -5.36 -3.32 -3.89
N ALA A 83 -5.35 -2.01 -4.09
CA ALA A 83 -5.97 -1.40 -5.25
C ALA A 83 -5.22 -1.76 -6.54
N GLY A 84 -5.95 -2.05 -7.60
CA GLY A 84 -5.40 -2.47 -8.88
C GLY A 84 -5.10 -3.97 -8.95
N GLY A 85 -4.67 -4.42 -10.13
CA GLY A 85 -4.35 -5.83 -10.36
C GLY A 85 -4.68 -6.30 -11.75
N ARG A 86 -4.64 -7.63 -11.93
CA ARG A 86 -4.95 -8.30 -13.19
C ARG A 86 -5.98 -9.41 -12.97
N LEU A 87 -6.97 -9.45 -13.84
CA LEU A 87 -7.97 -10.52 -13.85
C LEU A 87 -8.22 -10.95 -15.31
N GLY A 88 -7.68 -12.11 -15.66
CA GLY A 88 -7.70 -12.59 -17.04
C GLY A 88 -7.06 -11.58 -18.00
N ARG A 89 -7.83 -11.08 -18.98
CA ARG A 89 -7.39 -10.07 -19.96
C ARG A 89 -7.46 -8.64 -19.46
N TYR A 90 -8.09 -8.39 -18.33
CA TYR A 90 -8.28 -7.07 -17.78
C TYR A 90 -7.14 -6.71 -16.83
N ARG A 91 -6.75 -5.43 -16.84
CA ARG A 91 -5.73 -4.88 -15.96
C ARG A 91 -6.18 -3.50 -15.46
N SER A 92 -6.13 -3.32 -14.14
CA SER A 92 -6.29 -2.02 -13.50
C SER A 92 -4.95 -1.61 -12.92
N VAL A 93 -4.42 -0.46 -13.35
CA VAL A 93 -3.15 0.08 -12.85
C VAL A 93 -3.45 1.24 -11.92
N VAL A 94 -3.03 1.10 -10.66
CA VAL A 94 -3.10 2.18 -9.68
C VAL A 94 -1.66 2.60 -9.38
N VAL A 95 -1.34 3.85 -9.72
CA VAL A 95 0.02 4.38 -9.55
C VAL A 95 0.37 4.40 -8.06
N GLY A 96 1.52 3.82 -7.71
CA GLY A 96 1.98 3.72 -6.32
C GLY A 96 1.39 2.55 -5.53
N ALA A 97 0.52 1.73 -6.09
CA ALA A 97 0.08 0.50 -5.42
C ALA A 97 1.25 -0.50 -5.30
N PRO A 98 1.37 -1.20 -4.16
CA PRO A 98 2.41 -2.22 -4.01
C PRO A 98 2.13 -3.43 -4.91
N ASN A 99 3.21 -4.04 -5.40
CA ASN A 99 3.16 -5.31 -6.12
C ASN A 99 3.66 -6.44 -5.22
N PHE A 100 3.04 -7.61 -5.34
CA PHE A 100 3.40 -8.80 -4.59
C PHE A 100 3.71 -9.96 -5.52
N ALA A 101 4.57 -10.87 -5.04
CA ALA A 101 4.85 -12.15 -5.67
C ALA A 101 4.72 -13.26 -4.62
N VAL A 102 4.31 -14.45 -5.05
CA VAL A 102 4.28 -15.65 -4.21
C VAL A 102 5.71 -15.91 -3.68
N ASP A 103 5.80 -16.44 -2.47
CA ASP A 103 7.03 -16.69 -1.70
C ASP A 103 7.81 -15.42 -1.26
N GLN A 104 7.32 -14.24 -1.59
CA GLN A 104 7.92 -13.00 -1.12
C GLN A 104 7.75 -12.85 0.40
N ARG A 105 8.85 -12.63 1.13
CA ARG A 105 8.81 -12.29 2.56
C ARG A 105 8.64 -10.79 2.76
N ILE A 106 7.71 -10.42 3.62
CA ILE A 106 7.35 -9.01 3.87
C ILE A 106 7.05 -8.75 5.35
N VAL A 107 7.20 -7.47 5.72
CA VAL A 107 6.50 -6.88 6.85
C VAL A 107 5.39 -6.00 6.29
N VAL A 108 4.16 -6.22 6.74
CA VAL A 108 3.00 -5.46 6.27
C VAL A 108 2.24 -4.82 7.42
N PHE A 109 1.90 -3.54 7.23
CA PHE A 109 1.10 -2.73 8.14
C PHE A 109 -0.34 -2.74 7.67
N LEU A 110 -1.22 -3.40 8.42
CA LEU A 110 -2.60 -3.64 8.04
C LEU A 110 -3.57 -2.80 8.87
N GLY A 111 -4.40 -2.04 8.16
CA GLY A 111 -5.60 -1.42 8.71
C GLY A 111 -6.79 -2.36 8.53
N ALA A 112 -7.70 -2.36 9.51
CA ALA A 112 -8.94 -3.11 9.43
C ALA A 112 -10.10 -2.26 9.95
N THR A 113 -11.20 -2.25 9.21
CA THR A 113 -12.43 -1.54 9.56
C THR A 113 -13.57 -2.55 9.63
N GLY A 114 -13.95 -2.93 10.83
CA GLY A 114 -15.04 -3.90 11.07
C GLY A 114 -14.78 -5.25 10.38
N PRO A 115 -15.81 -5.88 9.81
CA PRO A 115 -15.70 -7.20 9.17
C PRO A 115 -15.08 -7.17 7.78
N MET A 116 -14.64 -6.01 7.29
CA MET A 116 -14.07 -5.87 5.94
C MET A 116 -12.67 -6.49 5.87
N ILE A 117 -12.32 -6.96 4.67
CA ILE A 117 -10.96 -7.44 4.40
C ILE A 117 -9.97 -6.31 4.70
N PRO A 118 -8.91 -6.58 5.49
CA PRO A 118 -7.86 -5.63 5.81
C PRO A 118 -7.24 -4.98 4.56
N TYR A 119 -6.70 -3.79 4.73
CA TYR A 119 -6.00 -3.04 3.70
C TYR A 119 -4.61 -2.62 4.17
N VAL A 120 -3.72 -2.27 3.25
CA VAL A 120 -2.38 -1.79 3.58
C VAL A 120 -2.45 -0.33 4.00
N VAL A 121 -1.96 -0.01 5.20
CA VAL A 121 -1.86 1.36 5.72
C VAL A 121 -0.82 2.14 4.91
N GLY A 122 -1.10 3.42 4.62
CA GLY A 122 -0.17 4.27 3.89
C GLY A 122 0.09 3.84 2.44
N PHE A 123 -0.81 3.03 1.87
CA PHE A 123 -0.69 2.52 0.50
C PHE A 123 0.54 1.60 0.36
N ASN A 124 1.52 1.90 -0.53
CA ASN A 124 2.74 1.09 -0.63
C ASN A 124 3.70 1.29 0.56
N GLN A 125 3.56 2.39 1.30
CA GLN A 125 4.46 2.75 2.39
C GLN A 125 4.43 1.74 3.54
N GLY A 126 3.30 1.06 3.74
CA GLY A 126 3.12 0.02 4.75
C GLY A 126 3.58 -1.37 4.31
N VAL A 127 4.39 -1.49 3.25
CA VAL A 127 4.94 -2.78 2.80
C VAL A 127 6.46 -2.71 2.75
N TYR A 128 7.12 -3.45 3.62
CA TYR A 128 8.57 -3.58 3.65
C TYR A 128 8.96 -4.98 3.18
N ARG A 129 9.94 -5.09 2.29
CA ARG A 129 10.42 -6.37 1.77
C ARG A 129 11.56 -6.90 2.62
N ILE A 130 11.52 -8.19 2.92
CA ILE A 130 12.60 -8.88 3.60
C ILE A 130 13.41 -9.60 2.54
N VAL A 131 14.69 -9.28 2.44
CA VAL A 131 15.62 -9.88 1.50
C VAL A 131 16.81 -10.50 2.27
N ALA A 132 17.38 -11.55 1.73
CA ALA A 132 18.65 -12.08 2.25
C ALA A 132 19.80 -11.16 1.80
N ALA A 133 20.64 -10.76 2.74
CA ALA A 133 21.90 -10.08 2.44
C ALA A 133 22.96 -11.11 2.01
N SER A 134 24.09 -10.63 1.51
CA SER A 134 25.18 -11.48 1.04
C SER A 134 25.82 -12.36 2.13
N ASP A 135 25.67 -11.96 3.39
CA ASP A 135 26.11 -12.71 4.58
C ASP A 135 25.04 -13.68 5.12
N GLY A 136 23.90 -13.81 4.42
CA GLY A 136 22.78 -14.65 4.83
C GLY A 136 21.84 -14.01 5.87
N SER A 137 22.15 -12.82 6.36
CA SER A 137 21.26 -12.10 7.29
C SER A 137 19.99 -11.61 6.57
N ALA A 138 18.89 -11.45 7.34
CA ALA A 138 17.66 -10.89 6.82
C ALA A 138 17.68 -9.36 6.94
N VAL A 139 17.50 -8.68 5.82
CA VAL A 139 17.45 -7.21 5.73
C VAL A 139 16.07 -6.75 5.26
N VAL A 140 15.53 -5.78 5.96
CA VAL A 140 14.27 -5.11 5.58
C VAL A 140 14.57 -3.93 4.67
N THR A 141 13.96 -3.94 3.50
CA THR A 141 14.07 -2.87 2.51
C THR A 141 12.75 -2.08 2.45
N PRO A 142 12.80 -0.76 2.64
CA PRO A 142 11.62 0.09 2.53
C PRO A 142 11.10 0.14 1.09
N PRO A 143 9.79 0.43 0.89
CA PRO A 143 9.23 0.59 -0.43
C PRO A 143 9.84 1.80 -1.14
N PRO A 144 9.97 1.76 -2.48
CA PRO A 144 10.37 2.91 -3.25
C PRO A 144 9.33 4.02 -3.11
N MET A 145 9.77 5.23 -2.76
CA MET A 145 8.92 6.41 -2.82
C MET A 145 8.93 6.95 -4.24
N LEU A 146 7.76 7.12 -4.83
CA LEU A 146 7.63 7.89 -6.06
C LEU A 146 8.00 9.35 -5.75
N PRO A 147 8.92 9.96 -6.52
CA PRO A 147 9.18 11.39 -6.36
C PRO A 147 7.88 12.16 -6.58
N ALA A 148 7.55 13.08 -5.68
CA ALA A 148 6.42 13.98 -5.89
C ALA A 148 6.65 14.76 -7.19
N ALA A 149 5.74 14.63 -8.14
CA ALA A 149 5.85 15.24 -9.47
C ALA A 149 5.61 16.77 -9.46
N THR A 150 5.68 17.42 -8.30
CA THR A 150 5.42 18.86 -8.16
C THR A 150 6.67 19.60 -7.71
N VAL A 151 7.04 20.59 -8.51
CA VAL A 151 8.22 21.44 -8.50
C VAL A 151 8.43 22.28 -7.20
N SER A 152 7.59 22.16 -6.18
CA SER A 152 7.67 22.98 -4.97
C SER A 152 7.70 22.20 -3.66
N ALA A 153 7.58 20.88 -3.67
CA ALA A 153 7.74 20.12 -2.45
C ALA A 153 9.23 20.01 -2.14
N ARG A 154 9.67 20.72 -1.10
CA ARG A 154 10.97 20.50 -0.48
C ARG A 154 11.10 18.99 -0.23
N ILE A 155 11.94 18.32 -1.02
CA ILE A 155 12.23 16.90 -0.83
C ILE A 155 12.88 16.82 0.56
N VAL A 156 12.07 16.44 1.55
CA VAL A 156 12.60 16.02 2.85
C VAL A 156 13.33 14.73 2.53
N ARG A 157 14.65 14.79 2.48
CA ARG A 157 15.50 13.61 2.28
C ARG A 157 15.11 12.60 3.33
N GLY A 158 14.63 11.49 2.85
CA GLY A 158 13.91 10.44 3.54
C GLY A 158 14.29 10.25 5.00
N ASP A 159 13.25 10.02 5.80
CA ASP A 159 13.35 9.49 7.15
C ASP A 159 14.49 8.44 7.22
N PRO A 160 15.43 8.57 8.16
CA PRO A 160 16.49 7.58 8.38
C PRO A 160 15.97 6.15 8.54
N SER A 161 14.70 5.98 8.99
CA SER A 161 14.02 4.69 9.08
C SER A 161 13.67 4.06 7.73
N ARG A 162 13.79 4.80 6.63
CA ARG A 162 13.58 4.32 5.27
C ARG A 162 14.86 3.82 4.59
N LYS A 163 15.90 3.57 5.34
CA LYS A 163 17.09 2.87 4.87
C LYS A 163 16.94 1.37 5.11
N PRO A 164 17.52 0.52 4.25
CA PRO A 164 17.64 -0.91 4.55
C PRO A 164 18.29 -1.11 5.91
N MET A 165 17.74 -1.98 6.73
CA MET A 165 18.27 -2.31 8.06
C MET A 165 18.04 -3.78 8.40
N PRO A 166 18.81 -4.37 9.33
CA PRO A 166 18.60 -5.74 9.80
C PRO A 166 17.16 -5.94 10.29
N LEU A 167 16.57 -7.10 10.01
CA LEU A 167 15.19 -7.41 10.39
C LEU A 167 14.95 -7.27 11.90
N MET A 168 15.89 -7.75 12.72
CA MET A 168 15.77 -7.65 14.20
C MET A 168 15.72 -6.21 14.70
N ASP A 169 16.50 -5.32 14.11
CA ASP A 169 16.52 -3.89 14.47
C ASP A 169 15.22 -3.22 14.06
N PHE A 170 14.74 -3.55 12.87
CA PHE A 170 13.44 -3.07 12.37
C PHE A 170 12.29 -3.51 13.29
N GLU A 171 12.24 -4.79 13.65
CA GLU A 171 11.21 -5.33 14.53
C GLU A 171 11.23 -4.67 15.93
N THR A 172 12.43 -4.51 16.50
CA THR A 172 12.61 -3.84 17.80
C THR A 172 12.07 -2.42 17.75
N ARG A 173 12.41 -1.68 16.70
CA ARG A 173 11.94 -0.30 16.48
C ARG A 173 10.42 -0.23 16.31
N VAL A 174 9.85 -1.12 15.50
CA VAL A 174 8.39 -1.16 15.27
C VAL A 174 7.65 -1.49 16.57
N ARG A 175 8.12 -2.47 17.36
CA ARG A 175 7.50 -2.80 18.66
C ARG A 175 7.55 -1.63 19.63
N ALA A 176 8.66 -0.89 19.68
CA ALA A 176 8.77 0.29 20.52
C ALA A 176 7.75 1.39 20.10
N LEU A 177 7.63 1.66 18.80
CA LEU A 177 6.68 2.64 18.26
C LEU A 177 5.21 2.20 18.41
N ALA A 178 4.93 0.90 18.28
CA ALA A 178 3.58 0.37 18.43
C ALA A 178 3.10 0.31 19.89
N GLY A 179 4.01 0.30 20.86
CA GLY A 179 3.73 0.30 22.31
C GLY A 179 3.71 1.69 22.94
N SER A 180 4.20 2.72 22.25
CA SER A 180 4.11 4.10 22.73
C SER A 180 2.69 4.63 22.53
N LYS A 181 1.97 4.86 23.65
CA LYS A 181 0.67 5.56 23.66
C LYS A 181 0.88 7.06 23.72
#